data_4aff20c83e8d7773b9d920dcbc81e5b6
#
_entry.id   4aff20c83e8d7773b9d920dcbc81e5b6
#
_cell.length_a   1.000
_cell.length_b   1.000
_cell.length_c   1.000
_cell.angle_alpha   90.00
_cell.angle_beta   90.00
_cell.angle_gamma   90.00
#
_symmetry.space_group_name_H-M   'P 1'
#
loop_
_entity.id
_entity.type
_entity.pdbx_description
1 polymer ?
#
loop_
_entity_poly.entity_id
_entity_poly.type
_entity_poly.pdbx_seq_one_letter_code
_entity_poly.pdbx_strand_id
1 'polypeptide(L)'
;MANKALELNIDFNSDSKSENEGSFALQPLERGYGTTIGNALRRVLLTSIPGAAITHVKIDGVQHEFSTIDGVKEDVADIIMNLKKIRFKLMDNEPDKIDLSIKGKTVFTAKDIQKVSDQFEILNPEEYICLLYTSDAADEWL
;
A
#
# COMPACT_ATOMS: atom_id res chain seq x y z
N MET A 1 -39.93 15.11 -28.28
CA MET A 1 -38.53 15.59 -28.25
C MET A 1 -37.67 14.34 -28.13
N ALA A 2 -36.92 14.03 -29.18
CA ALA A 2 -36.07 12.84 -29.21
C ALA A 2 -34.93 13.01 -28.21
N ASN A 3 -34.78 12.08 -27.29
CA ASN A 3 -33.60 11.96 -26.44
C ASN A 3 -32.40 11.69 -27.34
N LYS A 4 -31.66 12.73 -27.70
CA LYS A 4 -30.37 12.59 -28.37
C LYS A 4 -29.41 12.03 -27.32
N ALA A 5 -29.02 10.77 -27.47
CA ALA A 5 -28.00 10.17 -26.62
C ALA A 5 -26.75 11.10 -26.68
N LEU A 6 -26.30 11.55 -25.53
CA LEU A 6 -25.05 12.29 -25.41
C LEU A 6 -23.91 11.31 -25.80
N GLU A 7 -23.33 11.51 -26.96
CA GLU A 7 -22.07 10.84 -27.31
C GLU A 7 -20.97 11.53 -26.51
N LEU A 8 -20.51 10.87 -25.45
CA LEU A 8 -19.38 11.31 -24.64
C LEU A 8 -18.09 10.98 -25.39
N ASN A 9 -17.38 11.99 -25.84
CA ASN A 9 -16.02 11.83 -26.37
C ASN A 9 -15.03 11.96 -25.20
N ILE A 10 -14.23 10.92 -25.01
CA ILE A 10 -13.14 10.89 -24.03
C ILE A 10 -11.84 11.01 -24.83
N ASP A 11 -11.22 12.18 -24.77
CA ASP A 11 -9.91 12.39 -25.35
C ASP A 11 -8.83 12.08 -24.34
N PHE A 12 -8.03 11.07 -24.61
CA PHE A 12 -6.84 10.75 -23.82
C PHE A 12 -5.66 11.57 -24.35
N ASN A 13 -5.22 12.56 -23.58
CA ASN A 13 -3.95 13.21 -23.86
C ASN A 13 -2.81 12.28 -23.45
N SER A 14 -2.20 11.63 -24.46
CA SER A 14 -1.04 10.74 -24.28
C SER A 14 0.28 11.47 -23.96
N ASP A 15 0.24 12.78 -23.74
CA ASP A 15 1.43 13.59 -23.44
C ASP A 15 1.90 13.51 -21.99
N SER A 16 1.28 12.65 -21.17
CA SER A 16 1.75 12.40 -19.79
C SER A 16 3.06 11.60 -19.84
N LYS A 17 4.14 12.23 -19.42
CA LYS A 17 5.50 11.67 -19.39
C LYS A 17 5.73 10.60 -18.31
N SER A 18 4.70 10.15 -17.61
CA SER A 18 4.80 9.22 -16.48
C SER A 18 3.72 8.15 -16.59
N GLU A 19 4.07 6.91 -16.29
CA GLU A 19 3.12 5.78 -16.27
C GLU A 19 2.03 5.93 -15.20
N ASN A 20 2.23 6.81 -14.21
CA ASN A 20 1.34 7.01 -13.07
C ASN A 20 0.51 8.30 -13.16
N GLU A 21 0.59 9.01 -14.28
CA GLU A 21 -0.08 10.28 -14.47
C GLU A 21 -0.82 10.29 -15.80
N GLY A 22 -2.09 10.62 -15.77
CA GLY A 22 -2.93 10.71 -16.97
C GLY A 22 -3.82 11.95 -16.91
N SER A 23 -3.99 12.60 -18.05
CA SER A 23 -4.93 13.69 -18.24
C SER A 23 -5.93 13.31 -19.33
N PHE A 24 -7.21 13.50 -19.04
CA PHE A 24 -8.28 13.26 -20.02
C PHE A 24 -9.33 14.35 -19.94
N ALA A 25 -9.89 14.70 -21.08
CA ALA A 25 -10.98 15.64 -21.22
C ALA A 25 -12.29 14.92 -21.50
N LEU A 26 -13.35 15.32 -20.80
CA LEU A 26 -14.69 14.79 -20.98
C LEU A 26 -15.61 15.89 -21.47
N GLN A 27 -16.10 15.75 -22.70
CA GLN A 27 -16.97 16.75 -23.33
C GLN A 27 -17.86 16.11 -24.43
N PRO A 28 -19.06 16.70 -24.72
CA PRO A 28 -19.64 17.90 -24.09
C PRO A 28 -20.34 17.57 -22.77
N LEU A 29 -20.31 18.49 -21.81
CA LEU A 29 -21.02 18.39 -20.54
C LEU A 29 -22.00 19.56 -20.37
N GLU A 30 -23.17 19.29 -19.83
CA GLU A 30 -24.09 20.33 -19.39
C GLU A 30 -23.54 21.10 -18.20
N ARG A 31 -24.03 22.34 -18.03
CA ARG A 31 -23.57 23.25 -16.99
C ARG A 31 -23.78 22.63 -15.58
N GLY A 32 -22.73 22.52 -14.80
CA GLY A 32 -22.76 21.94 -13.44
C GLY A 32 -22.41 20.44 -13.36
N TYR A 33 -22.52 19.69 -14.46
CA TYR A 33 -22.22 18.24 -14.45
C TYR A 33 -20.74 17.91 -14.22
N GLY A 34 -19.83 18.80 -14.57
CA GLY A 34 -18.39 18.60 -14.38
C GLY A 34 -18.03 18.30 -12.92
N THR A 35 -18.59 19.06 -11.97
CA THR A 35 -18.37 18.83 -10.54
C THR A 35 -18.95 17.51 -10.07
N THR A 36 -20.14 17.14 -10.53
CA THR A 36 -20.80 15.87 -10.16
C THR A 36 -20.01 14.67 -10.65
N ILE A 37 -19.60 14.68 -11.94
CA ILE A 37 -18.80 13.60 -12.52
C ILE A 37 -17.42 13.54 -11.89
N GLY A 38 -16.76 14.67 -11.66
CA GLY A 38 -15.46 14.73 -11.02
C GLY A 38 -15.47 14.14 -9.60
N ASN A 39 -16.48 14.45 -8.80
CA ASN A 39 -16.64 13.87 -7.47
C ASN A 39 -16.95 12.36 -7.51
N ALA A 40 -17.77 11.92 -8.47
CA ALA A 40 -18.07 10.50 -8.64
C ALA A 40 -16.82 9.71 -9.04
N LEU A 41 -16.05 10.19 -10.01
CA LEU A 41 -14.79 9.59 -10.45
C LEU A 41 -13.77 9.54 -9.31
N ARG A 42 -13.64 10.64 -8.54
CA ARG A 42 -12.75 10.67 -7.38
C ARG A 42 -13.11 9.58 -6.36
N ARG A 43 -14.40 9.40 -6.05
CA ARG A 43 -14.85 8.34 -5.11
C ARG A 43 -14.52 6.95 -5.64
N VAL A 44 -14.81 6.67 -6.90
CA VAL A 44 -14.50 5.37 -7.53
C VAL A 44 -13.00 5.09 -7.50
N LEU A 45 -12.17 6.06 -7.86
CA LEU A 45 -10.70 5.90 -7.85
C LEU A 45 -10.14 5.63 -6.45
N LEU A 46 -10.74 6.21 -5.41
CA LEU A 46 -10.29 6.02 -4.03
C LEU A 46 -10.81 4.73 -3.38
N THR A 47 -11.95 4.20 -3.81
CA THR A 47 -12.65 3.12 -3.09
C THR A 47 -12.79 1.82 -3.86
N SER A 48 -12.68 1.84 -5.18
CA SER A 48 -13.05 0.69 -6.03
C SER A 48 -11.88 0.08 -6.81
N ILE A 49 -10.72 0.72 -6.81
CA ILE A 49 -9.51 0.14 -7.42
C ILE A 49 -8.91 -0.86 -6.45
N PRO A 50 -8.77 -2.15 -6.83
CA PRO A 50 -8.14 -3.14 -5.98
C PRO A 50 -6.65 -2.83 -5.81
N GLY A 51 -6.14 -3.11 -4.63
CA GLY A 51 -4.74 -2.92 -4.28
C GLY A 51 -4.28 -3.89 -3.21
N ALA A 52 -2.98 -3.98 -2.98
CA ALA A 52 -2.38 -4.82 -1.97
C ALA A 52 -1.84 -3.99 -0.81
N ALA A 53 -2.12 -4.41 0.40
CA ALA A 53 -1.60 -3.81 1.62
C ALA A 53 -1.57 -4.83 2.75
N ILE A 54 -0.74 -4.59 3.76
CA ILE A 54 -0.75 -5.38 4.99
C ILE A 54 -2.04 -5.05 5.76
N THR A 55 -2.87 -6.07 6.00
CA THR A 55 -4.15 -5.95 6.71
C THR A 55 -4.05 -6.40 8.16
N HIS A 56 -3.19 -7.37 8.46
CA HIS A 56 -3.02 -7.95 9.78
C HIS A 56 -1.54 -8.12 10.08
N VAL A 57 -1.18 -7.85 11.32
CA VAL A 57 0.17 -8.10 11.86
C VAL A 57 0.00 -8.81 13.20
N LYS A 58 0.76 -9.87 13.40
CA LYS A 58 0.88 -10.55 14.69
C LYS A 58 2.36 -10.55 15.06
N ILE A 59 2.68 -10.10 16.26
CA ILE A 59 4.02 -10.10 16.82
C ILE A 59 3.98 -10.95 18.09
N ASP A 60 4.87 -11.92 18.19
CA ASP A 60 4.92 -12.77 19.38
C ASP A 60 5.27 -11.96 20.62
N GLY A 61 4.65 -12.32 21.74
CA GLY A 61 4.80 -11.59 23.01
C GLY A 61 4.06 -10.25 23.10
N VAL A 62 3.44 -9.78 22.02
CA VAL A 62 2.69 -8.51 21.99
C VAL A 62 1.20 -8.76 22.06
N GLN A 63 0.53 -8.10 23.00
CA GLN A 63 -0.92 -8.24 23.21
C GLN A 63 -1.74 -7.10 22.57
N HIS A 64 -1.14 -5.92 22.40
CA HIS A 64 -1.81 -4.74 21.85
C HIS A 64 -0.79 -3.76 21.24
N GLU A 65 -1.28 -2.87 20.40
CA GLU A 65 -0.48 -1.93 19.61
C GLU A 65 0.31 -0.87 20.45
N PHE A 66 -0.05 -0.68 21.69
CA PHE A 66 0.64 0.26 22.58
C PHE A 66 1.75 -0.41 23.41
N SER A 67 2.09 -1.64 23.10
CA SER A 67 3.19 -2.36 23.76
C SER A 67 4.53 -1.92 23.20
N THR A 68 5.56 -2.04 24.05
CA THR A 68 6.96 -2.00 23.62
C THR A 68 7.49 -3.41 23.45
N ILE A 69 8.54 -3.55 22.66
CA ILE A 69 9.18 -4.82 22.36
C ILE A 69 10.60 -4.76 22.90
N ASP A 70 11.00 -5.71 23.72
CA ASP A 70 12.35 -5.78 24.26
C ASP A 70 13.37 -5.91 23.12
N GLY A 71 14.41 -5.07 23.14
CA GLY A 71 15.44 -5.05 22.12
C GLY A 71 15.08 -4.36 20.79
N VAL A 72 13.92 -3.71 20.72
CA VAL A 72 13.49 -2.90 19.57
C VAL A 72 13.35 -1.44 19.99
N LYS A 73 13.79 -0.53 19.14
CA LYS A 73 13.76 0.91 19.43
C LYS A 73 12.35 1.49 19.37
N GLU A 74 11.62 1.08 18.34
CA GLU A 74 10.26 1.54 18.06
C GLU A 74 9.25 0.78 18.90
N ASP A 75 8.17 1.43 19.28
CA ASP A 75 6.99 0.76 19.82
C ASP A 75 6.19 0.07 18.70
N VAL A 76 5.23 -0.78 19.07
CA VAL A 76 4.42 -1.53 18.12
C VAL A 76 3.60 -0.62 17.21
N ALA A 77 3.11 0.52 17.73
CA ALA A 77 2.35 1.49 16.94
C ALA A 77 3.21 2.10 15.83
N ASP A 78 4.46 2.46 16.12
CA ASP A 78 5.40 2.97 15.12
C ASP A 78 5.73 1.92 14.05
N ILE A 79 5.94 0.67 14.46
CA ILE A 79 6.17 -0.45 13.54
C ILE A 79 4.98 -0.62 12.60
N ILE A 80 3.75 -0.62 13.11
CA ILE A 80 2.53 -0.72 12.29
C ILE A 80 2.43 0.46 11.32
N MET A 81 2.73 1.67 11.77
CA MET A 81 2.73 2.86 10.92
C MET A 81 3.76 2.77 9.79
N ASN A 82 4.94 2.22 10.07
CA ASN A 82 5.98 2.02 9.07
C ASN A 82 5.61 0.89 8.10
N LEU A 83 5.04 -0.22 8.58
CA LEU A 83 4.54 -1.30 7.73
C LEU A 83 3.45 -0.83 6.74
N LYS A 84 2.58 0.10 7.15
CA LYS A 84 1.57 0.70 6.26
C LYS A 84 2.14 1.54 5.12
N LYS A 85 3.39 1.98 5.19
CA LYS A 85 4.06 2.73 4.12
C LYS A 85 4.55 1.83 3.00
N ILE A 86 4.65 0.52 3.24
CA ILE A 86 5.15 -0.43 2.24
C ILE A 86 4.15 -0.54 1.10
N ARG A 87 4.66 -0.51 -0.13
CA ARG A 87 3.89 -0.64 -1.36
C ARG A 87 4.11 -2.01 -1.97
N PHE A 88 3.01 -2.75 -2.13
CA PHE A 88 3.02 -4.10 -2.69
C PHE A 88 2.41 -4.11 -4.09
N LYS A 89 3.00 -4.93 -4.95
CA LYS A 89 2.42 -5.37 -6.20
C LYS A 89 2.24 -6.87 -6.13
N LEU A 90 1.00 -7.34 -6.17
CA LEU A 90 0.69 -8.77 -6.16
C LEU A 90 1.05 -9.37 -7.51
N MET A 91 1.69 -10.55 -7.47
CA MET A 91 1.94 -11.37 -8.66
C MET A 91 0.82 -12.39 -8.86
N ASP A 92 0.21 -12.87 -7.77
CA ASP A 92 -0.93 -13.77 -7.73
C ASP A 92 -2.11 -13.17 -6.96
N ASN A 93 -3.33 -13.67 -7.25
CA ASN A 93 -4.58 -13.12 -6.70
C ASN A 93 -4.94 -13.63 -5.29
N GLU A 94 -4.14 -14.48 -4.68
CA GLU A 94 -4.42 -15.01 -3.35
C GLU A 94 -3.64 -14.24 -2.27
N PRO A 95 -4.32 -13.68 -1.27
CA PRO A 95 -3.66 -13.07 -0.13
C PRO A 95 -2.97 -14.15 0.70
N ASP A 96 -1.67 -14.07 0.85
CA ASP A 96 -0.90 -15.03 1.62
C ASP A 96 -0.53 -14.50 3.00
N LYS A 97 -0.41 -15.44 3.93
CA LYS A 97 0.13 -15.19 5.25
C LYS A 97 1.64 -15.43 5.19
N ILE A 98 2.42 -14.47 5.64
CA ILE A 98 3.87 -14.57 5.68
C ILE A 98 4.29 -14.66 7.13
N ASP A 99 5.03 -15.68 7.46
CA ASP A 99 5.71 -15.81 8.74
C ASP A 99 7.17 -15.35 8.57
N LEU A 100 7.57 -14.36 9.34
CA LEU A 100 8.87 -13.72 9.23
C LEU A 100 9.65 -13.86 10.54
N SER A 101 10.85 -14.41 10.50
CA SER A 101 11.78 -14.45 11.62
C SER A 101 13.00 -13.58 11.32
N ILE A 102 13.29 -12.62 12.21
CA ILE A 102 14.40 -11.70 12.06
C ILE A 102 15.45 -12.03 13.10
N LYS A 103 16.63 -12.49 12.65
CA LYS A 103 17.74 -12.84 13.53
C LYS A 103 18.98 -12.02 13.20
N GLY A 104 19.63 -11.49 14.24
CA GLY A 104 20.97 -10.88 14.14
C GLY A 104 21.07 -9.64 13.26
N LYS A 105 19.96 -8.95 12.96
CA LYS A 105 19.93 -7.72 12.16
C LYS A 105 19.78 -6.49 13.06
N THR A 106 20.54 -5.44 12.72
CA THR A 106 20.43 -4.16 13.41
C THR A 106 19.28 -3.32 12.87
N VAL A 107 19.03 -3.36 11.55
CA VAL A 107 17.96 -2.58 10.89
C VAL A 107 17.07 -3.53 10.10
N PHE A 108 15.78 -3.45 10.34
CA PHE A 108 14.76 -4.16 9.60
C PHE A 108 14.11 -3.23 8.57
N THR A 109 14.09 -3.66 7.31
CA THR A 109 13.57 -2.91 6.17
C THR A 109 12.57 -3.75 5.36
N ALA A 110 11.80 -3.11 4.51
CA ALA A 110 10.85 -3.78 3.62
C ALA A 110 11.51 -4.83 2.70
N LYS A 111 12.77 -4.66 2.35
CA LYS A 111 13.57 -5.62 1.59
C LYS A 111 13.66 -6.99 2.25
N ASP A 112 13.61 -7.04 3.58
CA ASP A 112 13.70 -8.31 4.31
C ASP A 112 12.40 -9.09 4.21
N ILE A 113 11.26 -8.42 4.11
CA ILE A 113 9.96 -9.03 3.82
C ILE A 113 9.96 -9.64 2.42
N GLN A 114 10.53 -8.96 1.44
CA GLN A 114 10.63 -9.46 0.05
C GLN A 114 11.39 -10.78 -0.06
N LYS A 115 12.36 -11.03 0.81
CA LYS A 115 13.17 -12.26 0.77
C LYS A 115 12.40 -13.53 1.15
N VAL A 116 11.25 -13.38 1.79
CA VAL A 116 10.50 -14.50 2.36
C VAL A 116 9.45 -15.05 1.38
N SER A 117 9.00 -14.23 0.43
CA SER A 117 7.98 -14.67 -0.53
C SER A 117 8.18 -14.04 -1.91
N ASP A 118 7.97 -14.83 -2.95
CA ASP A 118 7.99 -14.42 -4.35
C ASP A 118 6.59 -14.07 -4.90
N GLN A 119 5.55 -14.16 -4.07
CA GLN A 119 4.17 -13.93 -4.50
C GLN A 119 3.81 -12.46 -4.68
N PHE A 120 4.62 -11.58 -4.17
CA PHE A 120 4.47 -10.14 -4.30
C PHE A 120 5.82 -9.48 -4.55
N GLU A 121 5.77 -8.32 -5.14
CA GLU A 121 6.92 -7.42 -5.33
C GLU A 121 6.74 -6.19 -4.43
N ILE A 122 7.78 -5.81 -3.69
CA ILE A 122 7.81 -4.58 -2.90
C ILE A 122 8.42 -3.47 -3.76
N LEU A 123 7.62 -2.41 -3.99
CA LEU A 123 8.02 -1.29 -4.84
C LEU A 123 8.96 -0.30 -4.14
N ASN A 124 8.97 -0.28 -2.81
CA ASN A 124 9.84 0.56 -1.97
C ASN A 124 10.65 -0.26 -0.95
N PRO A 125 11.62 -1.07 -1.41
CA PRO A 125 12.35 -2.02 -0.56
C PRO A 125 13.20 -1.35 0.53
N GLU A 126 13.58 -0.10 0.36
CA GLU A 126 14.41 0.66 1.33
C GLU A 126 13.57 1.27 2.48
N GLU A 127 12.24 1.05 2.50
CA GLU A 127 11.41 1.58 3.57
C GLU A 127 11.81 0.99 4.92
N TYR A 128 12.06 1.89 5.89
CA TYR A 128 12.49 1.55 7.24
C TYR A 128 11.30 1.05 8.07
N ILE A 129 11.50 -0.02 8.83
CA ILE A 129 10.48 -0.59 9.70
C ILE A 129 10.84 -0.40 11.16
N CYS A 130 11.95 -0.96 11.61
CA CYS A 130 12.44 -0.80 12.99
C CYS A 130 13.94 -1.05 13.14
N LEU A 131 14.47 -0.69 14.30
CA LEU A 131 15.86 -0.89 14.71
C LEU A 131 15.93 -1.89 15.86
N LEU A 132 16.71 -2.93 15.70
CA LEU A 132 17.01 -3.93 16.71
C LEU A 132 18.33 -3.58 17.41
N TYR A 133 18.37 -3.53 18.75
CA TYR A 133 19.60 -3.16 19.47
C TYR A 133 20.39 -4.35 20.01
N THR A 134 19.76 -5.50 20.24
CA THR A 134 20.43 -6.65 20.81
C THR A 134 20.26 -7.87 19.94
N SER A 135 21.35 -8.63 19.78
CA SER A 135 21.33 -9.89 19.05
C SER A 135 20.53 -10.99 19.78
N ASP A 136 20.31 -10.85 21.07
CA ASP A 136 19.68 -11.88 21.90
C ASP A 136 18.14 -11.80 21.89
N ALA A 137 17.58 -10.60 21.64
CA ALA A 137 16.12 -10.43 21.54
C ALA A 137 15.53 -10.90 20.20
N ALA A 138 16.39 -11.21 19.23
CA ALA A 138 15.97 -11.60 17.89
C ALA A 138 15.60 -13.10 17.74
N ASP A 139 15.71 -13.90 18.80
CA ASP A 139 15.49 -15.34 18.71
C ASP A 139 14.02 -15.77 18.90
N GLU A 140 13.10 -14.86 19.20
CA GLU A 140 11.70 -15.19 19.52
C GLU A 140 10.65 -14.36 18.73
N TRP A 141 10.94 -13.98 17.47
CA TRP A 141 9.98 -13.20 16.68
C TRP A 141 9.36 -13.99 15.56
N LEU A 142 8.14 -14.45 15.79
CA LEU A 142 7.22 -14.95 14.74
C LEU A 142 5.77 -14.80 15.15
#